data_b47225ed18a9edc780270d4ce7114a53
#
_entry.id   b47225ed18a9edc780270d4ce7114a53
#
_cell.length_a   1.000
_cell.length_b   1.000
_cell.length_c   1.000
_cell.angle_alpha   90.00
_cell.angle_beta   90.00
_cell.angle_gamma   90.00
#
_symmetry.space_group_name_H-M   'P 1'
#
loop_
_entity.id
_entity.type
_entity.pdbx_description
1 polymer ?
#
loop_
_entity_poly.entity_id
_entity_poly.type
_entity_poly.pdbx_seq_one_letter_code
_entity_poly.pdbx_strand_id
1 'polypeptide(L)'
;DHMDYLGHTIREIAKKKAGIIKPGVPVVYDAGSAEASEVMEETAKRQQAPSFPVQKASFRFCGKGLLVRDFYGGEPIEVSVPFAAPYQAVNALLAIRAAECSGLPISREAVEHGIRNARWPARMEEILPRVYLDGAHNADGVRAFLEAACLIKKELRPGRVLLLFGAVSDKEYRRMLAEIRDSLKPDVCF
;
A
#
# COMPACT_ATOMS: atom_id res chain seq x y z
N ASP A 1 9.15 8.34 6.71
CA ASP A 1 8.80 9.74 6.49
C ASP A 1 8.22 10.33 7.76
N HIS A 2 8.37 11.64 7.98
CA HIS A 2 7.97 12.33 9.22
C HIS A 2 8.78 11.95 10.48
N MET A 3 10.04 11.55 10.31
CA MET A 3 10.91 11.18 11.45
C MET A 3 11.04 12.30 12.49
N ASP A 4 11.07 13.56 12.06
CA ASP A 4 11.13 14.73 12.95
C ASP A 4 9.91 14.86 13.88
N TYR A 5 8.75 14.31 13.49
CA TYR A 5 7.50 14.38 14.26
C TYR A 5 7.09 13.07 14.91
N LEU A 6 7.38 11.94 14.24
CA LEU A 6 6.89 10.62 14.66
C LEU A 6 7.93 9.80 15.44
N GLY A 7 9.21 10.14 15.35
CA GLY A 7 10.31 9.43 16.00
C GLY A 7 11.29 8.83 14.99
N HIS A 8 12.45 8.38 15.49
CA HIS A 8 13.57 7.91 14.67
C HIS A 8 13.61 6.39 14.53
N THR A 9 12.76 5.66 15.26
CA THR A 9 12.68 4.20 15.21
C THR A 9 11.28 3.74 14.79
N ILE A 10 11.19 2.54 14.22
CA ILE A 10 9.88 1.92 13.86
C ILE A 10 8.99 1.82 15.09
N ARG A 11 9.57 1.46 16.25
CA ARG A 11 8.83 1.33 17.51
C ARG A 11 8.26 2.66 18.01
N GLU A 12 9.00 3.75 17.89
CA GLU A 12 8.51 5.10 18.25
C GLU A 12 7.37 5.55 17.33
N ILE A 13 7.56 5.38 16.02
CA ILE A 13 6.54 5.70 15.02
C ILE A 13 5.27 4.87 15.27
N ALA A 14 5.42 3.56 15.52
CA ALA A 14 4.32 2.66 15.80
C ALA A 14 3.56 3.06 17.09
N LYS A 15 4.28 3.47 18.17
CA LYS A 15 3.66 3.95 19.40
C LYS A 15 2.78 5.18 19.18
N LYS A 16 3.25 6.14 18.37
CA LYS A 16 2.46 7.34 18.06
C LYS A 16 1.22 6.98 17.21
N LYS A 17 1.38 6.10 16.22
CA LYS A 17 0.26 5.62 15.40
C LYS A 17 -0.74 4.80 16.22
N ALA A 18 -0.28 3.96 17.14
CA ALA A 18 -1.14 3.18 18.04
C ALA A 18 -1.96 4.06 19.01
N GLY A 19 -1.61 5.33 19.18
CA GLY A 19 -2.38 6.28 19.97
C GLY A 19 -3.80 6.54 19.49
N ILE A 20 -4.15 6.15 18.25
CA ILE A 20 -5.53 6.24 17.73
C ILE A 20 -6.42 5.10 18.23
N ILE A 21 -5.86 4.01 18.77
CA ILE A 21 -6.62 2.84 19.24
C ILE A 21 -7.49 3.24 20.44
N LYS A 22 -8.79 3.05 20.32
CA LYS A 22 -9.77 3.40 21.34
C LYS A 22 -10.21 2.18 22.14
N PRO A 23 -10.61 2.35 23.41
CA PRO A 23 -11.09 1.25 24.23
C PRO A 23 -12.25 0.48 23.57
N GLY A 24 -12.11 -0.83 23.43
CA GLY A 24 -13.10 -1.73 22.89
C GLY A 24 -13.37 -1.62 21.38
N VAL A 25 -12.73 -0.67 20.68
CA VAL A 25 -12.95 -0.47 19.23
C VAL A 25 -11.96 -1.35 18.44
N PRO A 26 -12.42 -2.15 17.47
CA PRO A 26 -11.56 -2.96 16.62
C PRO A 26 -10.45 -2.14 15.94
N VAL A 27 -9.23 -2.70 15.90
CA VAL A 27 -8.10 -2.13 15.17
C VAL A 27 -7.66 -3.08 14.06
N VAL A 28 -7.59 -2.54 12.84
CA VAL A 28 -7.04 -3.24 11.66
C VAL A 28 -5.75 -2.56 11.26
N TYR A 29 -4.69 -3.34 11.05
CA TYR A 29 -3.38 -2.77 10.71
C TYR A 29 -2.55 -3.69 9.83
N ASP A 30 -1.61 -3.10 9.09
CA ASP A 30 -0.61 -3.82 8.31
C ASP A 30 0.45 -4.42 9.24
N ALA A 31 0.57 -5.74 9.24
CA ALA A 31 1.51 -6.51 10.03
C ALA A 31 2.83 -6.84 9.29
N GLY A 32 3.16 -6.10 8.25
CA GLY A 32 4.40 -6.29 7.47
C GLY A 32 5.69 -6.01 8.26
N SER A 33 5.61 -5.31 9.38
CA SER A 33 6.71 -5.08 10.33
C SER A 33 6.42 -5.75 11.66
N ALA A 34 7.23 -6.72 12.07
CA ALA A 34 7.09 -7.41 13.36
C ALA A 34 7.18 -6.43 14.54
N GLU A 35 8.14 -5.51 14.52
CA GLU A 35 8.34 -4.51 15.59
C GLU A 35 7.13 -3.55 15.72
N ALA A 36 6.55 -3.12 14.58
CA ALA A 36 5.34 -2.31 14.61
C ALA A 36 4.13 -3.12 15.10
N SER A 37 4.00 -4.37 14.69
CA SER A 37 2.91 -5.27 15.08
C SER A 37 2.90 -5.51 16.59
N GLU A 38 4.05 -5.75 17.22
CA GLU A 38 4.15 -5.88 18.67
C GLU A 38 3.55 -4.66 19.39
N VAL A 39 3.90 -3.45 18.96
CA VAL A 39 3.38 -2.21 19.56
C VAL A 39 1.86 -2.07 19.37
N MET A 40 1.36 -2.43 18.18
CA MET A 40 -0.09 -2.40 17.90
C MET A 40 -0.82 -3.39 18.79
N GLU A 41 -0.33 -4.62 18.92
CA GLU A 41 -0.93 -5.67 19.75
C GLU A 41 -0.89 -5.33 21.25
N GLU A 42 0.27 -4.85 21.77
CA GLU A 42 0.40 -4.40 23.15
C GLU A 42 -0.61 -3.30 23.47
N THR A 43 -0.78 -2.34 22.53
CA THR A 43 -1.71 -1.24 22.72
C THR A 43 -3.16 -1.70 22.62
N ALA A 44 -3.49 -2.56 21.66
CA ALA A 44 -4.82 -3.15 21.52
C ALA A 44 -5.22 -3.92 22.79
N LYS A 45 -4.34 -4.77 23.34
CA LYS A 45 -4.57 -5.49 24.60
C LYS A 45 -4.85 -4.53 25.74
N ARG A 46 -4.03 -3.49 25.89
CA ARG A 46 -4.22 -2.47 26.96
C ARG A 46 -5.54 -1.72 26.84
N GLN A 47 -6.01 -1.50 25.59
CA GLN A 47 -7.29 -0.85 25.29
C GLN A 47 -8.46 -1.84 25.24
N GLN A 48 -8.24 -3.14 25.48
CA GLN A 48 -9.25 -4.18 25.32
C GLN A 48 -9.91 -4.15 23.92
N ALA A 49 -9.17 -3.70 22.90
CA ALA A 49 -9.59 -3.56 21.52
C ALA A 49 -9.33 -4.86 20.76
N PRO A 50 -10.31 -5.42 20.05
CA PRO A 50 -10.08 -6.54 19.13
C PRO A 50 -9.03 -6.17 18.08
N SER A 51 -8.05 -7.04 17.85
CA SER A 51 -6.89 -6.80 16.97
C SER A 51 -6.95 -7.69 15.74
N PHE A 52 -6.84 -7.08 14.55
CA PHE A 52 -6.93 -7.75 13.26
C PHE A 52 -5.70 -7.39 12.39
N PRO A 53 -4.59 -8.12 12.57
CA PRO A 53 -3.40 -7.93 11.74
C PRO A 53 -3.66 -8.44 10.33
N VAL A 54 -3.32 -7.62 9.33
CA VAL A 54 -3.30 -8.00 7.92
C VAL A 54 -1.86 -8.25 7.51
N GLN A 55 -1.57 -9.46 7.06
CA GLN A 55 -0.27 -9.85 6.58
C GLN A 55 -0.17 -9.66 5.06
N LYS A 56 0.93 -10.13 4.49
CA LYS A 56 1.20 -10.04 3.06
C LYS A 56 0.04 -10.59 2.23
N ALA A 57 -0.44 -9.78 1.29
CA ALA A 57 -1.50 -10.17 0.37
C ALA A 57 -0.97 -11.08 -0.74
N SER A 58 -1.75 -12.12 -1.08
CA SER A 58 -1.57 -12.83 -2.35
C SER A 58 -2.35 -12.11 -3.45
N PHE A 59 -1.70 -11.82 -4.56
CA PHE A 59 -2.35 -11.16 -5.69
C PHE A 59 -1.87 -11.72 -7.03
N ARG A 60 -2.67 -11.50 -8.07
CA ARG A 60 -2.31 -11.73 -9.47
C ARG A 60 -2.44 -10.43 -10.23
N PHE A 61 -1.43 -10.07 -11.01
CA PHE A 61 -1.51 -8.93 -11.91
C PHE A 61 -2.50 -9.20 -13.05
N CYS A 62 -3.42 -8.26 -13.30
CA CYS A 62 -4.46 -8.36 -14.30
C CYS A 62 -4.50 -7.09 -15.16
N GLY A 63 -3.56 -6.96 -16.10
CA GLY A 63 -3.48 -5.83 -17.02
C GLY A 63 -3.20 -4.50 -16.32
N LYS A 64 -4.23 -3.80 -15.87
CA LYS A 64 -4.12 -2.46 -15.25
C LYS A 64 -4.21 -2.46 -13.73
N GLY A 65 -4.43 -3.62 -13.12
CA GLY A 65 -4.65 -3.73 -11.69
C GLY A 65 -4.29 -5.10 -11.14
N LEU A 66 -4.75 -5.36 -9.92
CA LEU A 66 -4.48 -6.59 -9.20
C LEU A 66 -5.78 -7.32 -8.90
N LEU A 67 -5.74 -8.65 -8.94
CA LEU A 67 -6.79 -9.52 -8.44
C LEU A 67 -6.34 -10.07 -7.09
N VAL A 68 -7.11 -9.80 -6.04
CA VAL A 68 -6.81 -10.14 -4.67
C VAL A 68 -7.88 -11.09 -4.13
N ARG A 69 -7.47 -12.12 -3.41
CA ARG A 69 -8.36 -13.10 -2.77
C ARG A 69 -8.23 -13.03 -1.26
N ASP A 70 -9.36 -13.10 -0.59
CA ASP A 70 -9.47 -13.16 0.88
C ASP A 70 -10.82 -13.80 1.28
N PHE A 71 -11.24 -13.60 2.51
CA PHE A 71 -12.54 -13.98 3.06
C PHE A 71 -13.29 -12.74 3.52
N TYR A 72 -14.62 -12.79 3.42
CA TYR A 72 -15.53 -11.80 3.97
C TYR A 72 -16.77 -12.49 4.55
N GLY A 73 -17.05 -12.26 5.82
CA GLY A 73 -18.12 -12.97 6.50
C GLY A 73 -17.96 -14.51 6.55
N GLY A 74 -16.73 -14.99 6.53
CA GLY A 74 -16.41 -16.42 6.48
C GLY A 74 -16.44 -17.06 5.08
N GLU A 75 -16.89 -16.33 4.06
CA GLU A 75 -16.96 -16.81 2.67
C GLU A 75 -15.82 -16.25 1.81
N PRO A 76 -15.30 -17.01 0.83
CA PRO A 76 -14.27 -16.52 -0.08
C PRO A 76 -14.73 -15.29 -0.87
N ILE A 77 -13.86 -14.27 -0.96
CA ILE A 77 -14.06 -13.07 -1.77
C ILE A 77 -12.89 -12.89 -2.74
N GLU A 78 -13.20 -12.46 -3.96
CA GLU A 78 -12.19 -12.08 -4.94
C GLU A 78 -12.47 -10.65 -5.40
N VAL A 79 -11.53 -9.74 -5.19
CA VAL A 79 -11.71 -8.31 -5.51
C VAL A 79 -10.74 -7.85 -6.59
N SER A 80 -11.24 -7.05 -7.52
CA SER A 80 -10.43 -6.36 -8.52
C SER A 80 -9.98 -5.01 -7.97
N VAL A 81 -8.69 -4.85 -7.78
CA VAL A 81 -8.04 -3.62 -7.29
C VAL A 81 -7.56 -2.81 -8.49
N PRO A 82 -8.06 -1.60 -8.75
CA PRO A 82 -7.79 -0.84 -9.97
C PRO A 82 -6.43 -0.12 -9.95
N PHE A 83 -5.47 -0.66 -9.24
CA PHE A 83 -4.12 -0.12 -9.10
C PHE A 83 -3.08 -1.20 -9.39
N ALA A 84 -2.03 -0.84 -10.11
CA ALA A 84 -0.96 -1.79 -10.47
C ALA A 84 0.09 -2.00 -9.37
N ALA A 85 0.07 -1.20 -8.30
CA ALA A 85 1.05 -1.26 -7.23
C ALA A 85 0.78 -2.41 -6.23
N PRO A 86 1.75 -3.32 -5.96
CA PRO A 86 1.58 -4.46 -5.06
C PRO A 86 1.09 -4.10 -3.65
N TYR A 87 1.53 -2.97 -3.09
CA TYR A 87 1.08 -2.51 -1.77
C TYR A 87 -0.45 -2.22 -1.72
N GLN A 88 -1.07 -1.96 -2.85
CA GLN A 88 -2.52 -1.77 -2.91
C GLN A 88 -3.30 -3.06 -2.68
N ALA A 89 -2.67 -4.23 -2.86
CA ALA A 89 -3.28 -5.50 -2.45
C ALA A 89 -3.44 -5.57 -0.92
N VAL A 90 -2.42 -5.15 -0.16
CA VAL A 90 -2.51 -5.05 1.30
C VAL A 90 -3.56 -4.02 1.72
N ASN A 91 -3.59 -2.85 1.07
CA ASN A 91 -4.61 -1.82 1.33
C ASN A 91 -6.04 -2.35 1.08
N ALA A 92 -6.23 -3.17 0.05
CA ALA A 92 -7.53 -3.80 -0.21
C ALA A 92 -7.91 -4.79 0.90
N LEU A 93 -6.97 -5.61 1.40
CA LEU A 93 -7.22 -6.50 2.53
C LEU A 93 -7.54 -5.72 3.82
N LEU A 94 -6.84 -4.62 4.08
CA LEU A 94 -7.13 -3.73 5.20
C LEU A 94 -8.56 -3.16 5.10
N ALA A 95 -8.99 -2.75 3.90
CA ALA A 95 -10.33 -2.24 3.67
C ALA A 95 -11.41 -3.34 3.85
N ILE A 96 -11.18 -4.55 3.33
CA ILE A 96 -12.06 -5.72 3.53
C ILE A 96 -12.22 -6.00 5.03
N ARG A 97 -11.12 -6.09 5.76
CA ARG A 97 -11.13 -6.38 7.18
C ARG A 97 -11.77 -5.26 8.00
N ALA A 98 -11.51 -4.00 7.63
CA ALA A 98 -12.16 -2.86 8.28
C ALA A 98 -13.68 -2.85 8.06
N ALA A 99 -14.14 -3.15 6.85
CA ALA A 99 -15.57 -3.29 6.56
C ALA A 99 -16.21 -4.39 7.41
N GLU A 100 -15.58 -5.56 7.51
CA GLU A 100 -16.04 -6.70 8.31
C GLU A 100 -16.12 -6.35 9.82
N CYS A 101 -15.11 -5.65 10.34
CA CYS A 101 -15.04 -5.28 11.76
C CYS A 101 -15.87 -4.04 12.13
N SER A 102 -16.43 -3.33 11.15
CA SER A 102 -17.13 -2.05 11.38
C SER A 102 -18.45 -2.20 12.13
N GLY A 103 -19.05 -3.40 12.16
CA GLY A 103 -20.39 -3.65 12.66
C GLY A 103 -21.51 -3.10 11.78
N LEU A 104 -21.18 -2.53 10.62
CA LEU A 104 -22.16 -2.03 9.65
C LEU A 104 -22.64 -3.16 8.73
N PRO A 105 -23.89 -3.14 8.27
CA PRO A 105 -24.44 -4.14 7.35
C PRO A 105 -23.94 -3.92 5.92
N ILE A 106 -22.63 -4.10 5.70
CA ILE A 106 -22.00 -3.95 4.39
C ILE A 106 -22.07 -5.30 3.68
N SER A 107 -22.70 -5.35 2.50
CA SER A 107 -22.77 -6.60 1.74
C SER A 107 -21.44 -6.88 1.03
N ARG A 108 -21.22 -8.15 0.68
CA ARG A 108 -20.06 -8.60 -0.10
C ARG A 108 -19.96 -7.83 -1.43
N GLU A 109 -21.09 -7.68 -2.13
CA GLU A 109 -21.15 -6.95 -3.41
C GLU A 109 -20.77 -5.48 -3.23
N ALA A 110 -21.15 -4.86 -2.10
CA ALA A 110 -20.76 -3.49 -1.79
C ALA A 110 -19.24 -3.37 -1.58
N VAL A 111 -18.60 -4.34 -0.91
CA VAL A 111 -17.13 -4.39 -0.75
C VAL A 111 -16.45 -4.56 -2.10
N GLU A 112 -16.88 -5.53 -2.91
CA GLU A 112 -16.33 -5.79 -4.26
C GLU A 112 -16.47 -4.54 -5.15
N HIS A 113 -17.64 -3.93 -5.16
CA HIS A 113 -17.93 -2.73 -5.95
C HIS A 113 -17.11 -1.52 -5.46
N GLY A 114 -17.03 -1.31 -4.15
CA GLY A 114 -16.26 -0.22 -3.55
C GLY A 114 -14.78 -0.30 -3.89
N ILE A 115 -14.16 -1.48 -3.77
CA ILE A 115 -12.75 -1.67 -4.11
C ILE A 115 -12.52 -1.50 -5.62
N ARG A 116 -13.37 -2.11 -6.47
CA ARG A 116 -13.26 -1.99 -7.93
C ARG A 116 -13.33 -0.56 -8.44
N ASN A 117 -14.11 0.28 -7.78
CA ASN A 117 -14.31 1.67 -8.16
C ASN A 117 -13.45 2.66 -7.35
N ALA A 118 -12.53 2.17 -6.53
CA ALA A 118 -11.62 3.03 -5.79
C ALA A 118 -10.80 3.92 -6.74
N ARG A 119 -10.60 5.18 -6.35
CA ARG A 119 -9.79 6.14 -7.10
C ARG A 119 -8.83 6.82 -6.13
N TRP A 120 -7.57 6.86 -6.48
CA TRP A 120 -6.55 7.57 -5.74
C TRP A 120 -5.51 8.13 -6.71
N PRO A 121 -5.58 9.40 -7.04
CA PRO A 121 -4.67 10.01 -8.00
C PRO A 121 -3.20 9.83 -7.61
N ALA A 122 -2.34 9.68 -8.61
CA ALA A 122 -0.90 9.54 -8.46
C ALA A 122 -0.48 8.37 -7.52
N ARG A 123 -1.11 7.21 -7.65
CA ARG A 123 -0.69 5.96 -7.03
C ARG A 123 -0.57 4.86 -8.08
N MET A 124 0.51 4.90 -8.88
CA MET A 124 0.70 4.07 -10.07
C MET A 124 -0.53 4.14 -11.00
N GLU A 125 -1.07 5.33 -11.14
CA GLU A 125 -2.23 5.63 -11.96
C GLU A 125 -1.85 5.63 -13.45
N GLU A 126 -2.51 4.82 -14.27
CA GLU A 126 -2.37 4.88 -15.71
C GLU A 126 -3.21 6.04 -16.26
N ILE A 127 -2.60 7.21 -16.44
CA ILE A 127 -3.27 8.44 -16.91
C ILE A 127 -3.50 8.46 -18.44
N LEU A 128 -2.66 7.76 -19.18
CA LEU A 128 -2.76 7.51 -20.62
C LEU A 128 -2.24 6.08 -20.88
N PRO A 129 -2.55 5.46 -22.00
CA PRO A 129 -2.03 4.13 -22.32
C PRO A 129 -0.50 4.05 -22.13
N ARG A 130 -0.04 3.23 -21.19
CA ARG A 130 1.37 3.03 -20.81
C ARG A 130 2.07 4.24 -20.20
N VAL A 131 1.32 5.26 -19.74
CA VAL A 131 1.86 6.41 -19.01
C VAL A 131 1.34 6.33 -17.59
N TYR A 132 2.25 6.10 -16.64
CA TYR A 132 1.94 5.92 -15.22
C TYR A 132 2.40 7.13 -14.43
N LEU A 133 1.56 7.60 -13.52
CA LEU A 133 1.87 8.67 -12.58
C LEU A 133 1.91 8.11 -11.16
N ASP A 134 2.99 8.44 -10.43
CA ASP A 134 3.12 8.10 -9.02
C ASP A 134 3.63 9.28 -8.19
N GLY A 135 3.13 9.43 -6.99
CA GLY A 135 3.49 10.50 -6.05
C GLY A 135 4.60 10.13 -5.08
N ALA A 136 5.44 9.15 -5.42
CA ALA A 136 6.60 8.78 -4.60
C ALA A 136 7.56 9.96 -4.46
N HIS A 137 7.84 10.36 -3.22
CA HIS A 137 8.65 11.54 -2.90
C HIS A 137 9.64 11.31 -1.75
N ASN A 138 9.77 10.07 -1.29
CA ASN A 138 10.71 9.63 -0.25
C ASN A 138 11.23 8.24 -0.55
N ALA A 139 12.22 7.77 0.19
CA ALA A 139 12.89 6.49 -0.07
C ALA A 139 11.92 5.29 -0.02
N ASP A 140 10.98 5.26 0.92
CA ASP A 140 9.98 4.18 1.04
C ASP A 140 9.00 4.21 -0.14
N GLY A 141 8.52 5.40 -0.50
CA GLY A 141 7.66 5.61 -1.66
C GLY A 141 8.33 5.19 -2.97
N VAL A 142 9.61 5.55 -3.15
CA VAL A 142 10.39 5.14 -4.33
C VAL A 142 10.56 3.62 -4.39
N ARG A 143 10.79 2.94 -3.27
CA ARG A 143 10.85 1.47 -3.25
C ARG A 143 9.51 0.84 -3.66
N ALA A 144 8.40 1.33 -3.13
CA ALA A 144 7.08 0.88 -3.52
C ALA A 144 6.76 1.16 -5.00
N PHE A 145 7.15 2.34 -5.50
CA PHE A 145 7.09 2.69 -6.92
C PHE A 145 7.90 1.72 -7.77
N LEU A 146 9.15 1.42 -7.38
CA LEU A 146 10.03 0.52 -8.11
C LEU A 146 9.48 -0.90 -8.19
N GLU A 147 8.90 -1.41 -7.09
CA GLU A 147 8.24 -2.72 -7.08
C GLU A 147 7.12 -2.77 -8.14
N ALA A 148 6.27 -1.75 -8.18
CA ALA A 148 5.19 -1.64 -9.15
C ALA A 148 5.71 -1.45 -10.58
N ALA A 149 6.64 -0.53 -10.80
CA ALA A 149 7.18 -0.21 -12.11
C ALA A 149 7.93 -1.40 -12.74
N CYS A 150 8.71 -2.13 -11.94
CA CYS A 150 9.39 -3.34 -12.38
C CYS A 150 8.41 -4.47 -12.72
N LEU A 151 7.31 -4.62 -11.95
CA LEU A 151 6.25 -5.57 -12.26
C LEU A 151 5.60 -5.22 -13.61
N ILE A 152 5.19 -3.97 -13.80
CA ILE A 152 4.60 -3.48 -15.06
C ILE A 152 5.57 -3.67 -16.22
N LYS A 153 6.85 -3.30 -16.06
CA LYS A 153 7.88 -3.51 -17.08
C LYS A 153 8.00 -4.99 -17.49
N LYS A 154 7.98 -5.89 -16.51
CA LYS A 154 8.03 -7.34 -16.75
C LYS A 154 6.82 -7.84 -17.54
N GLU A 155 5.62 -7.38 -17.17
CA GLU A 155 4.36 -7.83 -17.78
C GLU A 155 4.15 -7.24 -19.19
N LEU A 156 4.38 -5.94 -19.35
CA LEU A 156 4.16 -5.24 -20.62
C LEU A 156 5.29 -5.42 -21.63
N ARG A 157 6.50 -5.79 -21.18
CA ARG A 157 7.70 -5.95 -22.01
C ARG A 157 7.89 -4.81 -23.02
N PRO A 158 7.97 -3.55 -22.53
CA PRO A 158 8.10 -2.39 -23.41
C PRO A 158 9.45 -2.42 -24.14
N GLY A 159 9.51 -1.85 -25.34
CA GLY A 159 10.76 -1.66 -26.07
C GLY A 159 11.69 -0.63 -25.40
N ARG A 160 11.10 0.41 -24.79
CA ARG A 160 11.81 1.48 -24.07
C ARG A 160 11.04 1.91 -22.83
N VAL A 161 11.76 2.32 -21.80
CA VAL A 161 11.23 2.90 -20.56
C VAL A 161 11.75 4.32 -20.44
N LEU A 162 10.84 5.28 -20.40
CA LEU A 162 11.13 6.69 -20.17
C LEU A 162 10.69 7.05 -18.75
N LEU A 163 11.52 7.78 -18.02
CA LEU A 163 11.25 8.27 -16.68
C LEU A 163 11.28 9.79 -16.66
N LEU A 164 10.24 10.41 -16.13
CA LEU A 164 10.26 11.79 -15.68
C LEU A 164 10.25 11.78 -14.16
N PHE A 165 11.31 12.34 -13.53
CA PHE A 165 11.47 12.35 -12.08
C PHE A 165 11.55 13.78 -11.57
N GLY A 166 10.76 14.10 -10.55
CA GLY A 166 10.83 15.36 -9.83
C GLY A 166 10.84 15.14 -8.32
N ALA A 167 11.68 15.87 -7.62
CA ALA A 167 11.73 15.84 -6.17
C ALA A 167 12.10 17.24 -5.63
N VAL A 168 11.64 17.55 -4.42
CA VAL A 168 12.04 18.78 -3.73
C VAL A 168 13.44 18.62 -3.12
N SER A 169 14.15 19.74 -2.97
CA SER A 169 15.57 19.76 -2.61
C SER A 169 15.89 19.26 -1.18
N ASP A 170 14.88 19.23 -0.29
CA ASP A 170 15.00 18.73 1.08
C ASP A 170 14.98 17.21 1.19
N LYS A 171 14.76 16.49 0.07
CA LYS A 171 14.73 15.03 0.03
C LYS A 171 16.05 14.45 -0.45
N GLU A 172 16.31 13.19 -0.08
CA GLU A 172 17.49 12.43 -0.54
C GLU A 172 17.36 12.01 -2.03
N TYR A 173 17.05 12.97 -2.91
CA TYR A 173 16.73 12.69 -4.32
C TYR A 173 17.86 11.96 -5.05
N ARG A 174 19.14 12.21 -4.70
CA ARG A 174 20.28 11.52 -5.32
C ARG A 174 20.27 10.03 -5.05
N ARG A 175 19.91 9.64 -3.80
CA ARG A 175 19.77 8.23 -3.42
C ARG A 175 18.58 7.60 -4.13
N MET A 176 17.44 8.30 -4.17
CA MET A 176 16.26 7.84 -4.89
C MET A 176 16.55 7.60 -6.37
N LEU A 177 17.24 8.54 -7.04
CA LEU A 177 17.66 8.39 -8.44
C LEU A 177 18.61 7.21 -8.65
N ALA A 178 19.54 6.97 -7.73
CA ALA A 178 20.44 5.82 -7.81
C ALA A 178 19.64 4.50 -7.71
N GLU A 179 18.73 4.39 -6.76
CA GLU A 179 17.86 3.20 -6.62
C GLU A 179 17.00 2.98 -7.88
N ILE A 180 16.44 4.04 -8.47
CA ILE A 180 15.66 3.97 -9.71
C ILE A 180 16.53 3.50 -10.88
N ARG A 181 17.72 4.09 -11.06
CA ARG A 181 18.67 3.71 -12.11
C ARG A 181 19.03 2.22 -12.01
N ASP A 182 19.33 1.75 -10.81
CA ASP A 182 19.88 0.41 -10.61
C ASP A 182 18.77 -0.67 -10.69
N SER A 183 17.54 -0.35 -10.29
CA SER A 183 16.40 -1.29 -10.27
C SER A 183 15.58 -1.26 -11.55
N LEU A 184 15.07 -0.10 -11.95
CA LEU A 184 14.19 0.04 -13.10
C LEU A 184 14.98 0.08 -14.42
N LYS A 185 16.18 0.66 -14.40
CA LYS A 185 17.06 0.84 -15.58
C LYS A 185 16.27 1.49 -16.73
N PRO A 186 15.84 2.75 -16.55
CA PRO A 186 15.17 3.48 -17.62
C PRO A 186 16.12 3.77 -18.77
N ASP A 187 15.63 3.77 -20.02
CA ASP A 187 16.42 4.11 -21.20
C ASP A 187 16.72 5.62 -21.27
N VAL A 188 15.81 6.43 -20.75
CA VAL A 188 15.95 7.89 -20.63
C VAL A 188 15.34 8.35 -19.31
N CYS A 189 16.03 9.30 -18.65
CA CYS A 189 15.57 9.96 -17.44
C CYS A 189 15.66 11.47 -17.61
N PHE A 190 14.57 12.18 -17.31
CA PHE A 190 14.46 13.63 -17.32
C PHE A 190 14.26 14.18 -15.92
#